data_972f3b09c3fd33cc34898e2f9abf6ff6
#
_entry.id   972f3b09c3fd33cc34898e2f9abf6ff6
#
_cell.length_a   1.000
_cell.length_b   1.000
_cell.length_c   1.000
_cell.angle_alpha   90.00
_cell.angle_beta   90.00
_cell.angle_gamma   90.00
#
_symmetry.space_group_name_H-M   'P 1'
#
loop_
_entity.id
_entity.type
_entity.pdbx_description
1 polymer ?
#
loop_
_entity_poly.entity_id
_entity_poly.type
_entity_poly.pdbx_seq_one_letter_code
_entity_poly.pdbx_strand_id
1 'polypeptide(L)'
;MSQLALDLGAPSTLVTTAVFARGLSAQKEARVRASEKLKGPSEASNPEMSAVARNLVGDRAAFIEAVRQALYASKIVSYAQGFVQLQAASAEHDWDLDYGNAALLWRGGCIIRAQFLDRIKEAFETDPNLENLLLAPFFEEAVENAQESWRAVVAAASILGIPVPAFSTALCYYDGYRLARLPANLLQAQRDYFGAHTYRRVDKEGSFHSEWLQLRKQPSDS
;
A
#
# COMPACT_ATOMS: atom_id res chain seq x y z
N MET A 1 -10.56 -9.63 -8.30
CA MET A 1 -10.27 -8.75 -7.16
C MET A 1 -10.05 -7.30 -7.59
N SER A 2 -9.06 -6.94 -8.41
CA SER A 2 -8.76 -5.52 -8.73
C SER A 2 -9.94 -4.75 -9.34
N GLN A 3 -10.67 -5.32 -10.30
CA GLN A 3 -11.87 -4.71 -10.86
C GLN A 3 -12.94 -4.51 -9.78
N LEU A 4 -13.25 -5.56 -9.02
CA LEU A 4 -14.24 -5.50 -7.94
C LEU A 4 -13.84 -4.50 -6.85
N ALA A 5 -12.56 -4.35 -6.55
CA ALA A 5 -12.08 -3.35 -5.60
C ALA A 5 -12.39 -1.92 -6.05
N LEU A 6 -12.27 -1.65 -7.37
CA LEU A 6 -12.65 -0.34 -7.93
C LEU A 6 -14.17 -0.12 -7.86
N ASP A 7 -14.95 -1.13 -8.19
CA ASP A 7 -16.43 -1.06 -8.16
C ASP A 7 -16.94 -0.83 -6.72
N LEU A 8 -16.31 -1.47 -5.73
CA LEU A 8 -16.66 -1.35 -4.31
C LEU A 8 -15.99 -0.15 -3.60
N GLY A 9 -15.09 0.56 -4.25
CA GLY A 9 -14.28 1.61 -3.61
C GLY A 9 -13.33 1.08 -2.53
N ALA A 10 -13.00 -0.22 -2.53
CA ALA A 10 -12.09 -0.81 -1.57
C ALA A 10 -10.61 -0.56 -1.96
N PRO A 11 -9.74 -0.10 -1.03
CA PRO A 11 -8.36 0.29 -1.36
C PRO A 11 -7.41 -0.92 -1.47
N SER A 12 -7.70 -1.88 -2.36
CA SER A 12 -6.87 -3.07 -2.63
C SER A 12 -5.66 -2.76 -3.52
N THR A 13 -4.86 -1.81 -3.09
CA THR A 13 -3.75 -1.24 -3.87
C THR A 13 -2.66 -2.25 -4.18
N LEU A 14 -2.29 -3.12 -3.21
CA LEU A 14 -1.20 -4.09 -3.37
C LEU A 14 -1.55 -5.17 -4.40
N VAL A 15 -2.76 -5.74 -4.32
CA VAL A 15 -3.23 -6.75 -5.27
C VAL A 15 -3.29 -6.17 -6.68
N THR A 16 -3.80 -4.95 -6.82
CA THR A 16 -3.87 -4.25 -8.12
C THR A 16 -2.48 -3.95 -8.67
N THR A 17 -1.55 -3.51 -7.83
CA THR A 17 -0.15 -3.31 -8.22
C THR A 17 0.50 -4.61 -8.70
N ALA A 18 0.22 -5.75 -8.06
CA ALA A 18 0.73 -7.05 -8.48
C ALA A 18 0.23 -7.44 -9.89
N VAL A 19 -1.04 -7.15 -10.20
CA VAL A 19 -1.62 -7.37 -11.54
C VAL A 19 -0.88 -6.53 -12.59
N PHE A 20 -0.65 -5.24 -12.33
CA PHE A 20 0.06 -4.37 -13.27
C PHE A 20 1.54 -4.72 -13.40
N ALA A 21 2.20 -5.10 -12.31
CA ALA A 21 3.59 -5.60 -12.35
C ALA A 21 3.69 -6.85 -13.22
N ARG A 22 2.71 -7.75 -13.13
CA ARG A 22 2.64 -8.93 -14.02
C ARG A 22 2.40 -8.54 -15.47
N GLY A 23 1.56 -7.54 -15.74
CA GLY A 23 1.35 -6.97 -17.08
C GLY A 23 2.64 -6.41 -17.68
N LEU A 24 3.37 -5.59 -16.91
CA LEU A 24 4.67 -5.06 -17.32
C LEU A 24 5.70 -6.18 -17.56
N SER A 25 5.70 -7.20 -16.72
CA SER A 25 6.57 -8.38 -16.87
C SER A 25 6.36 -9.09 -18.22
N ALA A 26 5.15 -9.13 -18.73
CA ALA A 26 4.82 -9.76 -20.01
C ALA A 26 5.39 -9.01 -21.23
N GLN A 27 5.71 -7.72 -21.09
CA GLN A 27 6.21 -6.87 -22.19
C GLN A 27 7.74 -7.00 -22.38
N LYS A 28 8.25 -8.24 -22.47
CA LYS A 28 9.69 -8.52 -22.49
C LYS A 28 10.44 -7.77 -23.59
N GLU A 29 9.97 -7.85 -24.82
CA GLU A 29 10.66 -7.24 -25.97
C GLU A 29 10.69 -5.70 -25.89
N ALA A 30 9.61 -5.09 -25.41
CA ALA A 30 9.57 -3.64 -25.18
C ALA A 30 10.57 -3.24 -24.08
N ARG A 31 10.67 -4.00 -23.00
CA ARG A 31 11.63 -3.75 -21.93
C ARG A 31 13.09 -3.93 -22.38
N VAL A 32 13.37 -4.90 -23.25
CA VAL A 32 14.71 -5.08 -23.84
C VAL A 32 15.10 -3.83 -24.63
N ARG A 33 14.24 -3.36 -25.55
CA ARG A 33 14.51 -2.13 -26.30
C ARG A 33 14.63 -0.89 -25.41
N ALA A 34 13.84 -0.82 -24.34
CA ALA A 34 13.91 0.28 -23.38
C ALA A 34 15.23 0.27 -22.59
N SER A 35 15.73 -0.91 -22.21
CA SER A 35 16.98 -1.03 -21.45
C SER A 35 18.23 -0.54 -22.20
N GLU A 36 18.17 -0.52 -23.53
CA GLU A 36 19.25 0.03 -24.38
C GLU A 36 19.29 1.57 -24.39
N LYS A 37 18.16 2.22 -24.08
CA LYS A 37 17.97 3.68 -24.18
C LYS A 37 17.83 4.37 -22.83
N LEU A 38 17.09 3.78 -21.92
CA LEU A 38 16.80 4.38 -20.63
C LEU A 38 17.89 4.05 -19.62
N LYS A 39 18.52 5.08 -19.10
CA LYS A 39 19.56 4.92 -18.07
C LYS A 39 18.90 4.87 -16.69
N GLY A 40 19.45 4.03 -15.82
CA GLY A 40 19.07 3.92 -14.42
C GLY A 40 20.29 4.05 -13.50
N PRO A 41 20.09 3.96 -12.17
CA PRO A 41 21.16 3.91 -11.21
C PRO A 41 22.09 2.73 -11.49
N SER A 42 23.42 2.96 -11.38
CA SER A 42 24.42 1.90 -11.40
C SER A 42 25.52 2.25 -10.40
N GLU A 43 26.23 1.26 -9.90
CA GLU A 43 27.37 1.49 -9.01
C GLU A 43 28.45 2.35 -9.69
N ALA A 44 28.69 2.11 -10.97
CA ALA A 44 29.65 2.89 -11.75
C ALA A 44 29.22 4.35 -11.97
N SER A 45 27.93 4.62 -12.08
CA SER A 45 27.41 5.98 -12.27
C SER A 45 27.20 6.75 -10.98
N ASN A 46 27.00 6.07 -9.85
CA ASN A 46 26.76 6.71 -8.56
C ASN A 46 27.23 5.81 -7.38
N PRO A 47 28.54 5.72 -7.13
CA PRO A 47 29.09 4.89 -6.07
C PRO A 47 28.68 5.33 -4.67
N GLU A 48 28.50 6.65 -4.45
CA GLU A 48 28.07 7.18 -3.14
C GLU A 48 26.66 6.72 -2.78
N MET A 49 25.71 6.83 -3.71
CA MET A 49 24.34 6.36 -3.49
C MET A 49 24.28 4.84 -3.29
N SER A 50 25.10 4.09 -4.02
CA SER A 50 25.22 2.66 -3.83
C SER A 50 25.77 2.29 -2.45
N ALA A 51 26.71 3.09 -1.91
CA ALA A 51 27.19 2.95 -0.54
C ALA A 51 26.10 3.27 0.49
N VAL A 52 25.31 4.32 0.27
CA VAL A 52 24.15 4.64 1.12
C VAL A 52 23.16 3.47 1.15
N ALA A 53 22.81 2.90 0.00
CA ALA A 53 21.91 1.75 -0.07
C ALA A 53 22.45 0.54 0.72
N ARG A 54 23.75 0.25 0.62
CA ARG A 54 24.37 -0.84 1.39
C ARG A 54 24.34 -0.57 2.89
N ASN A 55 24.61 0.66 3.32
CA ASN A 55 24.58 1.03 4.73
C ASN A 55 23.18 0.93 5.36
N LEU A 56 22.12 1.15 4.58
CA LEU A 56 20.74 1.01 5.05
C LEU A 56 20.38 -0.42 5.44
N VAL A 57 20.96 -1.41 4.79
CA VAL A 57 20.55 -2.82 4.95
C VAL A 57 21.61 -3.68 5.64
N GLY A 58 22.78 -3.13 5.96
CA GLY A 58 23.85 -3.82 6.65
C GLY A 58 24.58 -4.87 5.79
N ASP A 59 25.13 -5.89 6.46
CA ASP A 59 25.78 -7.01 5.78
C ASP A 59 24.77 -7.94 5.09
N ARG A 60 25.25 -8.98 4.42
CA ARG A 60 24.41 -9.93 3.71
C ARG A 60 23.40 -10.64 4.61
N ALA A 61 23.77 -10.99 5.83
CA ALA A 61 22.86 -11.69 6.74
C ALA A 61 21.76 -10.76 7.24
N ALA A 62 22.12 -9.54 7.63
CA ALA A 62 21.18 -8.49 8.01
C ALA A 62 20.23 -8.13 6.86
N PHE A 63 20.75 -8.04 5.64
CA PHE A 63 19.93 -7.77 4.46
C PHE A 63 18.90 -8.89 4.19
N ILE A 64 19.29 -10.15 4.27
CA ILE A 64 18.37 -11.28 4.09
C ILE A 64 17.26 -11.23 5.15
N GLU A 65 17.62 -10.95 6.41
CA GLU A 65 16.64 -10.80 7.48
C GLU A 65 15.71 -9.60 7.26
N ALA A 66 16.25 -8.46 6.83
CA ALA A 66 15.45 -7.28 6.51
C ALA A 66 14.44 -7.56 5.37
N VAL A 67 14.85 -8.28 4.33
CA VAL A 67 13.96 -8.72 3.24
C VAL A 67 12.88 -9.66 3.76
N ARG A 68 13.23 -10.59 4.66
CA ARG A 68 12.26 -11.49 5.30
C ARG A 68 11.19 -10.72 6.07
N GLN A 69 11.60 -9.72 6.86
CA GLN A 69 10.67 -8.86 7.62
C GLN A 69 9.82 -7.99 6.69
N ALA A 70 10.40 -7.39 5.67
CA ALA A 70 9.66 -6.62 4.66
C ALA A 70 8.61 -7.46 3.94
N LEU A 71 8.95 -8.70 3.58
CA LEU A 71 8.03 -9.65 2.96
C LEU A 71 6.88 -10.01 3.93
N TYR A 72 7.21 -10.25 5.20
CA TYR A 72 6.22 -10.61 6.20
C TYR A 72 5.20 -9.48 6.45
N ALA A 73 5.67 -8.25 6.67
CA ALA A 73 4.81 -7.08 6.81
C ALA A 73 3.95 -6.83 5.57
N SER A 74 4.55 -6.89 4.37
CA SER A 74 3.81 -6.71 3.12
C SER A 74 2.75 -7.79 2.91
N LYS A 75 3.03 -9.03 3.34
CA LYS A 75 2.06 -10.13 3.30
C LYS A 75 0.89 -9.88 4.26
N ILE A 76 1.14 -9.40 5.47
CA ILE A 76 0.09 -8.98 6.43
C ILE A 76 -0.81 -7.91 5.79
N VAL A 77 -0.22 -6.86 5.21
CA VAL A 77 -0.98 -5.79 4.53
C VAL A 77 -1.82 -6.35 3.37
N SER A 78 -1.28 -7.31 2.61
CA SER A 78 -2.02 -7.96 1.53
C SER A 78 -3.29 -8.66 2.03
N TYR A 79 -3.20 -9.39 3.14
CA TYR A 79 -4.37 -10.00 3.77
C TYR A 79 -5.32 -8.95 4.33
N ALA A 80 -4.80 -7.93 5.00
CA ALA A 80 -5.63 -6.83 5.52
C ALA A 80 -6.48 -6.20 4.41
N GLN A 81 -5.88 -5.87 3.26
CA GLN A 81 -6.62 -5.37 2.10
C GLN A 81 -7.65 -6.37 1.56
N GLY A 82 -7.31 -7.66 1.56
CA GLY A 82 -8.22 -8.72 1.14
C GLY A 82 -9.46 -8.80 2.02
N PHE A 83 -9.29 -8.70 3.35
CA PHE A 83 -10.41 -8.72 4.29
C PHE A 83 -11.24 -7.43 4.23
N VAL A 84 -10.63 -6.26 4.08
CA VAL A 84 -11.36 -5.01 3.83
C VAL A 84 -12.23 -5.12 2.56
N GLN A 85 -11.72 -5.74 1.51
CA GLN A 85 -12.50 -5.96 0.28
C GLN A 85 -13.64 -6.98 0.50
N LEU A 86 -13.42 -8.04 1.29
CA LEU A 86 -14.47 -8.99 1.66
C LEU A 86 -15.57 -8.32 2.48
N GLN A 87 -15.21 -7.46 3.42
CA GLN A 87 -16.16 -6.68 4.22
C GLN A 87 -16.99 -5.75 3.34
N ALA A 88 -16.35 -5.02 2.41
CA ALA A 88 -17.05 -4.16 1.47
C ALA A 88 -18.02 -4.96 0.58
N ALA A 89 -17.60 -6.11 0.08
CA ALA A 89 -18.47 -6.98 -0.73
C ALA A 89 -19.62 -7.57 0.10
N SER A 90 -19.34 -7.98 1.35
CA SER A 90 -20.36 -8.50 2.27
C SER A 90 -21.44 -7.46 2.54
N ALA A 91 -21.05 -6.20 2.75
CA ALA A 91 -21.98 -5.10 2.97
C ALA A 91 -22.80 -4.76 1.71
N GLU A 92 -22.18 -4.75 0.52
CA GLU A 92 -22.85 -4.44 -0.76
C GLU A 92 -23.86 -5.49 -1.16
N HIS A 93 -23.61 -6.77 -0.82
CA HIS A 93 -24.44 -7.90 -1.27
C HIS A 93 -25.26 -8.55 -0.16
N ASP A 94 -25.31 -7.92 1.03
CA ASP A 94 -26.01 -8.45 2.22
C ASP A 94 -25.56 -9.87 2.58
N TRP A 95 -24.25 -10.15 2.50
CA TRP A 95 -23.69 -11.43 2.90
C TRP A 95 -23.36 -11.40 4.41
N ASP A 96 -23.72 -12.45 5.09
CA ASP A 96 -23.32 -12.66 6.51
C ASP A 96 -22.07 -13.54 6.54
N LEU A 97 -20.90 -12.94 6.28
CA LEU A 97 -19.64 -13.67 6.19
C LEU A 97 -18.96 -13.81 7.56
N ASP A 98 -18.64 -15.04 7.92
CA ASP A 98 -17.71 -15.34 8.99
C ASP A 98 -16.27 -15.20 8.49
N TYR A 99 -15.64 -14.05 8.72
CA TYR A 99 -14.31 -13.73 8.25
C TYR A 99 -13.23 -14.62 8.88
N GLY A 100 -13.41 -15.00 10.15
CA GLY A 100 -12.51 -15.89 10.86
C GLY A 100 -12.46 -17.28 10.22
N ASN A 101 -13.62 -17.88 9.98
CA ASN A 101 -13.69 -19.16 9.30
C ASN A 101 -13.30 -19.06 7.81
N ALA A 102 -13.59 -17.96 7.13
CA ALA A 102 -13.12 -17.72 5.77
C ALA A 102 -11.58 -17.79 5.67
N ALA A 103 -10.85 -17.23 6.65
CA ALA A 103 -9.39 -17.33 6.70
C ALA A 103 -8.90 -18.79 6.76
N LEU A 104 -9.59 -19.63 7.51
CA LEU A 104 -9.21 -21.04 7.69
C LEU A 104 -9.33 -21.89 6.43
N LEU A 105 -10.17 -21.49 5.45
CA LEU A 105 -10.29 -22.16 4.16
C LEU A 105 -8.96 -22.21 3.40
N TRP A 106 -8.03 -21.30 3.70
CA TRP A 106 -6.74 -21.18 3.01
C TRP A 106 -5.57 -21.89 3.69
N ARG A 107 -5.80 -22.62 4.81
CA ARG A 107 -4.73 -23.30 5.56
C ARG A 107 -4.09 -24.47 4.83
N GLY A 108 -4.89 -25.28 4.15
CA GLY A 108 -4.44 -26.50 3.48
C GLY A 108 -4.72 -26.47 1.98
N GLY A 109 -3.74 -26.91 1.16
CA GLY A 109 -3.91 -27.04 -0.28
C GLY A 109 -4.05 -25.72 -1.06
N CYS A 110 -3.95 -24.57 -0.41
CA CYS A 110 -4.08 -23.27 -1.05
C CYS A 110 -2.74 -22.57 -1.22
N ILE A 111 -2.53 -21.93 -2.39
CA ILE A 111 -1.30 -21.17 -2.68
C ILE A 111 -1.11 -19.96 -1.77
N ILE A 112 -2.20 -19.39 -1.26
CA ILE A 112 -2.16 -18.24 -0.34
C ILE A 112 -2.07 -18.62 1.13
N ARG A 113 -1.78 -19.89 1.46
CA ARG A 113 -1.60 -20.32 2.86
C ARG A 113 -0.58 -19.48 3.60
N ALA A 114 -0.84 -19.18 4.87
CA ALA A 114 0.04 -18.44 5.76
C ALA A 114 0.00 -19.03 7.18
N GLN A 115 1.10 -18.90 7.92
CA GLN A 115 1.18 -19.38 9.30
C GLN A 115 0.27 -18.59 10.25
N PHE A 116 -0.07 -17.34 9.88
CA PHE A 116 -0.89 -16.46 10.71
C PHE A 116 -2.40 -16.52 10.38
N LEU A 117 -2.88 -17.49 9.60
CA LEU A 117 -4.31 -17.59 9.30
C LEU A 117 -5.16 -17.88 10.57
N ASP A 118 -4.61 -18.65 11.52
CA ASP A 118 -5.26 -18.85 12.80
C ASP A 118 -5.32 -17.54 13.62
N ARG A 119 -4.32 -16.66 13.48
CA ARG A 119 -4.32 -15.33 14.11
C ARG A 119 -5.36 -14.39 13.50
N ILE A 120 -5.66 -14.55 12.21
CA ILE A 120 -6.76 -13.82 11.58
C ILE A 120 -8.11 -14.27 12.18
N LYS A 121 -8.30 -15.58 12.36
CA LYS A 121 -9.48 -16.10 13.01
C LYS A 121 -9.64 -15.54 14.44
N GLU A 122 -8.58 -15.64 15.25
CA GLU A 122 -8.56 -15.11 16.62
C GLU A 122 -8.91 -13.61 16.66
N ALA A 123 -8.41 -12.82 15.70
CA ALA A 123 -8.70 -11.39 15.62
C ALA A 123 -10.19 -11.11 15.41
N PHE A 124 -10.84 -11.80 14.48
CA PHE A 124 -12.28 -11.63 14.22
C PHE A 124 -13.16 -12.29 15.29
N GLU A 125 -12.70 -13.32 15.99
CA GLU A 125 -13.40 -13.87 17.17
C GLU A 125 -13.34 -12.91 18.36
N THR A 126 -12.22 -12.16 18.49
CA THR A 126 -12.04 -11.17 19.56
C THR A 126 -12.82 -9.89 19.27
N ASP A 127 -12.81 -9.43 18.03
CA ASP A 127 -13.55 -8.26 17.56
C ASP A 127 -14.25 -8.57 16.23
N PRO A 128 -15.52 -9.00 16.27
CA PRO A 128 -16.30 -9.27 15.05
C PRO A 128 -16.48 -8.05 14.13
N ASN A 129 -16.30 -6.83 14.66
CA ASN A 129 -16.41 -5.58 13.92
C ASN A 129 -15.04 -4.99 13.54
N LEU A 130 -13.98 -5.77 13.63
CA LEU A 130 -12.61 -5.33 13.31
C LEU A 130 -12.56 -4.76 11.87
N GLU A 131 -12.35 -3.47 11.77
CA GLU A 131 -12.35 -2.77 10.47
C GLU A 131 -11.14 -3.14 9.59
N ASN A 132 -10.01 -3.46 10.21
CA ASN A 132 -8.78 -3.81 9.50
C ASN A 132 -7.89 -4.71 10.38
N LEU A 133 -7.31 -5.74 9.79
CA LEU A 133 -6.41 -6.65 10.52
C LEU A 133 -5.20 -5.93 11.14
N LEU A 134 -4.76 -4.81 10.58
CA LEU A 134 -3.67 -4.00 11.13
C LEU A 134 -3.95 -3.41 12.51
N LEU A 135 -5.22 -3.38 12.93
CA LEU A 135 -5.64 -2.90 14.24
C LEU A 135 -5.69 -4.02 15.29
N ALA A 136 -5.58 -5.28 14.89
CA ALA A 136 -5.53 -6.39 15.83
C ALA A 136 -4.13 -6.51 16.46
N PRO A 137 -4.01 -6.71 17.79
CA PRO A 137 -2.74 -6.59 18.52
C PRO A 137 -1.60 -7.41 17.95
N PHE A 138 -1.86 -8.66 17.54
CA PHE A 138 -0.82 -9.51 16.91
C PHE A 138 -0.26 -8.90 15.63
N PHE A 139 -1.10 -8.34 14.76
CA PHE A 139 -0.68 -7.79 13.47
C PHE A 139 -0.07 -6.40 13.63
N GLU A 140 -0.58 -5.60 14.56
CA GLU A 140 0.01 -4.32 14.94
C GLU A 140 1.46 -4.51 15.39
N GLU A 141 1.72 -5.37 16.37
CA GLU A 141 3.06 -5.68 16.88
C GLU A 141 3.97 -6.24 15.77
N ALA A 142 3.47 -7.18 14.97
CA ALA A 142 4.26 -7.80 13.91
C ALA A 142 4.70 -6.79 12.84
N VAL A 143 3.84 -5.84 12.47
CA VAL A 143 4.17 -4.79 11.50
C VAL A 143 5.07 -3.73 12.14
N GLU A 144 4.84 -3.34 13.39
CA GLU A 144 5.68 -2.40 14.11
C GLU A 144 7.12 -2.90 14.19
N ASN A 145 7.32 -4.14 14.58
CA ASN A 145 8.65 -4.77 14.65
C ASN A 145 9.36 -4.88 13.30
N ALA A 146 8.62 -4.90 12.19
CA ALA A 146 9.18 -5.02 10.85
C ALA A 146 9.46 -3.67 10.17
N GLN A 147 8.95 -2.55 10.69
CA GLN A 147 8.94 -1.26 9.97
C GLN A 147 10.32 -0.77 9.56
N GLU A 148 11.31 -0.83 10.45
CA GLU A 148 12.66 -0.32 10.16
C GLU A 148 13.29 -1.08 8.99
N SER A 149 13.27 -2.40 9.06
CA SER A 149 13.77 -3.27 8.01
C SER A 149 13.01 -3.09 6.69
N TRP A 150 11.70 -2.97 6.76
CA TRP A 150 10.86 -2.78 5.57
C TRP A 150 11.17 -1.48 4.85
N ARG A 151 11.30 -0.36 5.59
CA ARG A 151 11.67 0.94 5.05
C ARG A 151 13.08 0.93 4.46
N ALA A 152 14.03 0.30 5.15
CA ALA A 152 15.40 0.16 4.67
C ALA A 152 15.47 -0.61 3.33
N VAL A 153 14.74 -1.71 3.21
CA VAL A 153 14.67 -2.51 1.96
C VAL A 153 14.04 -1.70 0.81
N VAL A 154 12.93 -1.01 1.06
CA VAL A 154 12.26 -0.20 0.03
C VAL A 154 13.15 0.97 -0.41
N ALA A 155 13.78 1.65 0.54
CA ALA A 155 14.69 2.77 0.26
C ALA A 155 15.92 2.30 -0.53
N ALA A 156 16.59 1.23 -0.09
CA ALA A 156 17.74 0.67 -0.78
C ALA A 156 17.39 0.22 -2.21
N ALA A 157 16.25 -0.46 -2.38
CA ALA A 157 15.79 -0.89 -3.69
C ALA A 157 15.53 0.32 -4.63
N SER A 158 14.90 1.39 -4.11
CA SER A 158 14.66 2.62 -4.86
C SER A 158 15.97 3.29 -5.30
N ILE A 159 16.95 3.40 -4.40
CA ILE A 159 18.27 3.97 -4.69
C ILE A 159 19.01 3.16 -5.76
N LEU A 160 18.90 1.83 -5.71
CA LEU A 160 19.57 0.93 -6.64
C LEU A 160 18.77 0.70 -7.94
N GLY A 161 17.61 1.32 -8.11
CA GLY A 161 16.76 1.11 -9.29
C GLY A 161 16.15 -0.29 -9.38
N ILE A 162 16.02 -0.98 -8.26
CA ILE A 162 15.41 -2.32 -8.19
C ILE A 162 13.91 -2.17 -7.97
N PRO A 163 13.05 -2.59 -8.91
CA PRO A 163 11.61 -2.46 -8.74
C PRO A 163 11.08 -3.46 -7.71
N VAL A 164 10.48 -2.93 -6.63
CA VAL A 164 9.83 -3.69 -5.56
C VAL A 164 8.38 -3.23 -5.35
N PRO A 165 7.54 -3.27 -6.40
CA PRO A 165 6.24 -2.61 -6.40
C PRO A 165 5.32 -3.08 -5.27
N ALA A 166 5.30 -4.37 -4.94
CA ALA A 166 4.47 -4.90 -3.86
C ALA A 166 4.92 -4.38 -2.49
N PHE A 167 6.22 -4.36 -2.20
CA PHE A 167 6.76 -3.84 -0.94
C PHE A 167 6.47 -2.33 -0.78
N SER A 168 6.72 -1.57 -1.84
CA SER A 168 6.50 -0.12 -1.85
C SER A 168 5.03 0.23 -1.67
N THR A 169 4.14 -0.45 -2.39
CA THR A 169 2.69 -0.19 -2.31
C THR A 169 2.12 -0.61 -0.96
N ALA A 170 2.57 -1.73 -0.39
CA ALA A 170 2.15 -2.15 0.94
C ALA A 170 2.59 -1.13 2.01
N LEU A 171 3.82 -0.62 1.92
CA LEU A 171 4.33 0.41 2.83
C LEU A 171 3.54 1.72 2.69
N CYS A 172 3.26 2.16 1.46
CA CYS A 172 2.43 3.34 1.21
C CYS A 172 1.00 3.19 1.76
N TYR A 173 0.41 2.00 1.63
CA TYR A 173 -0.91 1.72 2.23
C TYR A 173 -0.85 1.83 3.75
N TYR A 174 0.12 1.17 4.39
CA TYR A 174 0.29 1.23 5.84
C TYR A 174 0.50 2.67 6.32
N ASP A 175 1.39 3.42 5.67
CA ASP A 175 1.65 4.82 6.03
C ASP A 175 0.41 5.70 5.83
N GLY A 176 -0.36 5.48 4.77
CA GLY A 176 -1.61 6.20 4.54
C GLY A 176 -2.68 5.82 5.58
N TYR A 177 -2.84 4.53 5.87
CA TYR A 177 -3.88 4.05 6.77
C TYR A 177 -3.70 4.55 8.23
N ARG A 178 -2.45 4.64 8.71
CA ARG A 178 -2.13 5.13 10.06
C ARG A 178 -2.17 6.66 10.22
N LEU A 179 -2.34 7.43 9.14
CA LEU A 179 -2.36 8.88 9.19
C LEU A 179 -3.78 9.42 9.34
N ALA A 180 -4.05 10.07 10.46
CA ALA A 180 -5.33 10.78 10.66
C ALA A 180 -5.57 11.86 9.59
N ARG A 181 -4.50 12.45 9.05
CA ARG A 181 -4.54 13.49 8.03
C ARG A 181 -3.58 13.16 6.89
N LEU A 182 -4.14 12.73 5.77
CA LEU A 182 -3.36 12.44 4.56
C LEU A 182 -2.82 13.70 3.89
N PRO A 183 -1.66 13.65 3.21
CA PRO A 183 -1.14 14.71 2.36
C PRO A 183 -1.89 14.75 1.02
N ALA A 184 -3.23 14.85 1.06
CA ALA A 184 -4.12 14.73 -0.09
C ALA A 184 -4.79 16.06 -0.48
N ASN A 185 -4.31 17.18 0.06
CA ASN A 185 -4.95 18.50 -0.18
C ASN A 185 -4.98 18.87 -1.65
N LEU A 186 -3.88 18.64 -2.39
CA LEU A 186 -3.81 18.96 -3.82
C LEU A 186 -4.76 18.08 -4.64
N LEU A 187 -4.84 16.80 -4.30
CA LEU A 187 -5.76 15.86 -4.95
C LEU A 187 -7.22 16.29 -4.73
N GLN A 188 -7.57 16.66 -3.49
CA GLN A 188 -8.93 17.11 -3.19
C GLN A 188 -9.24 18.46 -3.83
N ALA A 189 -8.28 19.38 -3.87
CA ALA A 189 -8.40 20.65 -4.56
C ALA A 189 -8.63 20.46 -6.08
N GLN A 190 -7.91 19.53 -6.69
CA GLN A 190 -8.10 19.16 -8.09
C GLN A 190 -9.51 18.63 -8.36
N ARG A 191 -10.00 17.73 -7.51
CA ARG A 191 -11.38 17.20 -7.62
C ARG A 191 -12.43 18.29 -7.48
N ASP A 192 -12.22 19.22 -6.55
CA ASP A 192 -13.10 20.35 -6.36
C ASP A 192 -13.07 21.31 -7.55
N TYR A 193 -11.88 21.55 -8.12
CA TYR A 193 -11.70 22.38 -9.30
C TYR A 193 -12.41 21.81 -10.54
N PHE A 194 -12.28 20.49 -10.80
CA PHE A 194 -12.84 19.89 -12.01
C PHE A 194 -14.33 19.58 -11.93
N GLY A 195 -14.84 19.25 -10.77
CA GLY A 195 -16.21 18.73 -10.64
C GLY A 195 -16.98 19.19 -9.42
N ALA A 196 -16.51 20.24 -8.72
CA ALA A 196 -17.13 20.74 -7.48
C ALA A 196 -17.38 19.60 -6.46
N HIS A 197 -16.44 18.65 -6.34
CA HIS A 197 -16.58 17.49 -5.45
C HIS A 197 -16.46 17.85 -3.97
N THR A 198 -16.31 19.13 -3.67
CA THR A 198 -16.21 19.70 -2.33
C THR A 198 -15.00 19.20 -1.53
N TYR A 199 -14.74 19.82 -0.41
CA TYR A 199 -13.72 19.41 0.54
C TYR A 199 -14.16 19.77 1.96
N ARG A 200 -13.61 19.05 2.95
CA ARG A 200 -13.78 19.38 4.36
C ARG A 200 -12.59 20.19 4.85
N ARG A 201 -12.85 21.21 5.63
CA ARG A 201 -11.81 22.01 6.28
C ARG A 201 -11.49 21.43 7.65
N VAL A 202 -10.29 21.74 8.14
CA VAL A 202 -9.84 21.31 9.48
C VAL A 202 -10.23 22.30 10.59
N ASP A 203 -10.54 23.52 10.20
CA ASP A 203 -10.85 24.64 11.08
C ASP A 203 -12.35 24.98 11.11
N LYS A 204 -13.15 24.30 10.30
CA LYS A 204 -14.58 24.58 10.19
C LYS A 204 -15.35 23.34 9.71
N GLU A 205 -16.45 23.05 10.35
CA GLU A 205 -17.34 21.96 9.96
C GLU A 205 -18.08 22.26 8.65
N GLY A 206 -18.46 21.20 7.92
CA GLY A 206 -19.22 21.27 6.70
C GLY A 206 -18.41 20.86 5.45
N SER A 207 -19.09 20.92 4.30
CA SER A 207 -18.50 20.71 2.98
C SER A 207 -18.40 22.04 2.25
N PHE A 208 -17.27 22.29 1.64
CA PHE A 208 -16.94 23.56 1.00
C PHE A 208 -16.57 23.35 -0.46
N HIS A 209 -16.91 24.30 -1.29
CA HIS A 209 -16.46 24.45 -2.68
C HIS A 209 -15.76 25.80 -2.84
N SER A 210 -14.67 25.83 -3.60
CA SER A 210 -13.96 27.07 -3.92
C SER A 210 -14.34 27.54 -5.31
N GLU A 211 -14.67 28.85 -5.42
CA GLU A 211 -14.89 29.53 -6.71
C GLU A 211 -13.55 29.81 -7.41
N TRP A 212 -12.90 28.75 -7.89
CA TRP A 212 -11.52 28.75 -8.41
C TRP A 212 -11.25 29.77 -9.50
N LEU A 213 -12.24 30.07 -10.35
CA LEU A 213 -12.11 31.06 -11.42
C LEU A 213 -12.13 32.51 -10.90
N GLN A 214 -12.79 32.77 -9.75
CA GLN A 214 -12.82 34.09 -9.13
C GLN A 214 -11.52 34.35 -8.38
N LEU A 215 -10.88 33.33 -7.78
CA LEU A 215 -9.59 33.47 -7.11
C LEU A 215 -8.46 33.95 -8.05
N ARG A 216 -8.55 33.64 -9.35
CA ARG A 216 -7.59 34.11 -10.37
C ARG A 216 -7.72 35.63 -10.67
N LYS A 217 -8.81 36.28 -10.27
CA LYS A 217 -9.07 37.71 -10.55
C LYS A 217 -8.64 38.62 -9.42
N GLN A 218 -8.22 38.10 -8.28
CA GLN A 218 -7.63 38.92 -7.22
C GLN A 218 -6.17 39.21 -7.59
N PRO A 219 -5.75 40.49 -7.72
CA PRO A 219 -4.34 40.84 -7.88
C PRO A 219 -3.59 40.31 -6.64
N SER A 220 -2.46 39.65 -6.86
CA SER A 220 -1.51 39.40 -5.79
C SER A 220 -1.09 40.75 -5.25
N ASP A 221 -1.49 41.07 -4.04
CA ASP A 221 -0.91 42.20 -3.32
C ASP A 221 0.59 41.94 -3.19
N SER A 222 1.34 42.70 -3.94
CA SER A 222 2.80 42.72 -4.01
C SER A 222 3.40 43.29 -2.72
#